data_da735a7d467ff332056a70f67d73f094
#
_entry.id   da735a7d467ff332056a70f67d73f094
#
_cell.length_a   1.000
_cell.length_b   1.000
_cell.length_c   1.000
_cell.angle_alpha   90.00
_cell.angle_beta   90.00
_cell.angle_gamma   90.00
#
_symmetry.space_group_name_H-M   'P 1'
#
loop_
_entity.id
_entity.type
_entity.pdbx_description
1 polymer ?
#
loop_
_entity_poly.entity_id
_entity_poly.type
_entity_poly.pdbx_seq_one_letter_code
_entity_poly.pdbx_strand_id
1 'polypeptide(L)'
;MMLLLAGQVVMRLVTGRCERRRLMDYLICAGPCSFFPVLLTNLFAGMIFTIQTAREMMHYGIVGAVGSTFAVAYCRELAPILTAAVLACQVGSAFAAEIACMKLTEQIDALKVLRTDPIDYLVMPRVLACSVMLPILTIVGMFVGIGGGMMIASGFFHVTSVTFLDGVQSALSVGDVLTVFGKASLFGAAIAIASCSRGLTATCHGKGVGQSATSAVVITWVMLFVLDFLITVVFFAQGDSTVAW
;
A
#
# COMPACT_ATOMS: atom_id res chain seq x y z
N MET A 1 6.87 -20.55 -6.15
CA MET A 1 6.04 -20.01 -7.24
C MET A 1 5.93 -18.48 -7.20
N MET A 2 5.71 -17.84 -6.07
CA MET A 2 5.61 -16.37 -5.93
C MET A 2 6.89 -15.62 -6.39
N LEU A 3 8.08 -16.08 -5.97
CA LEU A 3 9.36 -15.49 -6.38
C LEU A 3 9.63 -15.64 -7.90
N LEU A 4 9.23 -16.77 -8.49
CA LEU A 4 9.36 -16.97 -9.94
C LEU A 4 8.42 -16.04 -10.71
N LEU A 5 7.18 -15.84 -10.23
CA LEU A 5 6.24 -14.85 -10.78
C LEU A 5 6.77 -13.43 -10.67
N ALA A 6 7.32 -13.06 -9.51
CA ALA A 6 7.92 -11.75 -9.31
C ALA A 6 9.07 -11.48 -10.30
N GLY A 7 9.98 -12.45 -10.46
CA GLY A 7 11.08 -12.35 -11.44
C GLY A 7 10.59 -12.23 -12.89
N GLN A 8 9.57 -13.00 -13.27
CA GLN A 8 8.99 -12.93 -14.61
C GLN A 8 8.28 -11.60 -14.86
N VAL A 9 7.55 -11.07 -13.86
CA VAL A 9 6.89 -9.77 -13.94
C VAL A 9 7.90 -8.65 -14.12
N VAL A 10 9.00 -8.65 -13.35
CA VAL A 10 10.06 -7.64 -13.46
C VAL A 10 10.72 -7.68 -14.84
N MET A 11 11.08 -8.88 -15.36
CA MET A 11 11.64 -9.01 -16.71
C MET A 11 10.69 -8.52 -17.81
N ARG A 12 9.38 -8.76 -17.64
CA ARG A 12 8.37 -8.39 -18.65
C ARG A 12 7.94 -6.92 -18.56
N LEU A 13 8.04 -6.29 -17.38
CA LEU A 13 7.87 -4.84 -17.21
C LEU A 13 8.81 -4.05 -18.13
N VAL A 14 10.03 -4.54 -18.33
CA VAL A 14 11.00 -3.92 -19.24
C VAL A 14 10.60 -4.09 -20.73
N THR A 15 9.83 -5.12 -21.07
CA THR A 15 9.43 -5.43 -22.45
C THR A 15 8.16 -4.70 -22.92
N GLY A 16 7.43 -4.04 -22.01
CA GLY A 16 6.45 -2.98 -22.30
C GLY A 16 5.17 -3.36 -23.06
N ARG A 17 4.75 -4.63 -23.10
CA ARG A 17 3.51 -5.06 -23.76
C ARG A 17 2.37 -5.15 -22.75
N CYS A 18 1.69 -4.02 -22.49
CA CYS A 18 0.47 -3.99 -21.68
C CYS A 18 -0.72 -3.52 -22.51
N GLU A 19 -1.84 -4.24 -22.43
CA GLU A 19 -3.09 -3.86 -23.10
C GLU A 19 -3.75 -2.70 -22.34
N ARG A 20 -3.71 -1.50 -22.90
CA ARG A 20 -4.18 -0.24 -22.27
C ARG A 20 -5.61 -0.32 -21.76
N ARG A 21 -6.50 -1.01 -22.45
CA ARG A 21 -7.92 -1.11 -22.07
C ARG A 21 -8.10 -1.82 -20.74
N ARG A 22 -7.42 -2.96 -20.55
CA ARG A 22 -7.45 -3.73 -19.29
C ARG A 22 -6.81 -3.01 -18.13
N LEU A 23 -5.70 -2.29 -18.41
CA LEU A 23 -5.05 -1.47 -17.40
C LEU A 23 -6.03 -0.43 -16.83
N MET A 24 -6.82 0.23 -17.68
CA MET A 24 -7.84 1.19 -17.23
C MET A 24 -8.91 0.56 -16.36
N ASP A 25 -9.39 -0.63 -16.71
CA ASP A 25 -10.41 -1.36 -15.93
C ASP A 25 -9.86 -1.69 -14.52
N TYR A 26 -8.61 -2.17 -14.43
CA TYR A 26 -7.98 -2.46 -13.13
C TYR A 26 -7.60 -1.19 -12.35
N LEU A 27 -7.25 -0.08 -13.01
CA LEU A 27 -7.05 1.22 -12.36
C LEU A 27 -8.35 1.72 -11.70
N ILE A 28 -9.47 1.58 -12.39
CA ILE A 28 -10.80 1.94 -11.85
C ILE A 28 -11.15 1.03 -10.67
N CYS A 29 -10.85 -0.25 -10.75
CA CYS A 29 -11.09 -1.19 -9.66
C CYS A 29 -10.21 -0.88 -8.43
N ALA A 30 -8.92 -0.63 -8.64
CA ALA A 30 -7.98 -0.39 -7.56
C ALA A 30 -8.11 1.01 -6.90
N GLY A 31 -8.47 2.04 -7.69
CA GLY A 31 -8.56 3.42 -7.23
C GLY A 31 -9.91 3.76 -6.58
N PRO A 32 -10.95 4.07 -7.39
CA PRO A 32 -12.23 4.54 -6.88
C PRO A 32 -12.92 3.59 -5.91
N CYS A 33 -12.84 2.27 -6.13
CA CYS A 33 -13.47 1.30 -5.23
C CYS A 33 -12.83 1.28 -3.84
N SER A 34 -11.51 1.54 -3.74
CA SER A 34 -10.79 1.55 -2.46
C SER A 34 -10.68 2.94 -1.84
N PHE A 35 -11.11 3.99 -2.55
CA PHE A 35 -10.92 5.38 -2.13
C PHE A 35 -11.55 5.68 -0.76
N PHE A 36 -12.83 5.40 -0.61
CA PHE A 36 -13.55 5.72 0.63
C PHE A 36 -13.02 4.96 1.86
N PRO A 37 -12.81 3.62 1.82
CA PRO A 37 -12.21 2.90 2.95
C PRO A 37 -10.80 3.37 3.31
N VAL A 38 -9.97 3.71 2.31
CA VAL A 38 -8.63 4.25 2.54
C VAL A 38 -8.69 5.59 3.26
N LEU A 39 -9.56 6.51 2.82
CA LEU A 39 -9.73 7.81 3.48
C LEU A 39 -10.18 7.66 4.92
N LEU A 40 -11.21 6.84 5.14
CA LEU A 40 -11.78 6.63 6.46
C LEU A 40 -10.77 6.02 7.44
N THR A 41 -10.03 5.00 6.98
CA THR A 41 -9.00 4.34 7.77
C THR A 41 -7.87 5.31 8.12
N ASN A 42 -7.37 6.08 7.16
CA ASN A 42 -6.31 7.05 7.40
C ASN A 42 -6.78 8.22 8.28
N LEU A 43 -8.03 8.67 8.13
CA LEU A 43 -8.60 9.72 9.00
C LEU A 43 -8.58 9.29 10.48
N PHE A 44 -9.16 8.12 10.78
CA PHE A 44 -9.19 7.63 12.16
C PHE A 44 -7.80 7.25 12.68
N ALA A 45 -6.95 6.67 11.85
CA ALA A 45 -5.59 6.38 12.24
C ALA A 45 -4.80 7.65 12.59
N GLY A 46 -4.93 8.72 11.78
CA GLY A 46 -4.35 10.02 12.08
C GLY A 46 -4.85 10.62 13.39
N MET A 47 -6.18 10.57 13.63
CA MET A 47 -6.77 11.02 14.89
C MET A 47 -6.24 10.24 16.10
N ILE A 48 -6.26 8.91 16.06
CA ILE A 48 -5.81 8.04 17.16
C ILE A 48 -4.33 8.27 17.44
N PHE A 49 -3.51 8.32 16.39
CA PHE A 49 -2.07 8.50 16.53
C PHE A 49 -1.71 9.87 17.12
N THR A 50 -2.45 10.92 16.73
CA THR A 50 -2.29 12.26 17.32
C THR A 50 -2.62 12.27 18.80
N ILE A 51 -3.67 11.57 19.25
CA ILE A 51 -4.01 11.47 20.67
C ILE A 51 -2.83 10.86 21.46
N GLN A 52 -2.26 9.78 20.97
CA GLN A 52 -1.14 9.12 21.64
C GLN A 52 0.10 9.99 21.67
N THR A 53 0.47 10.56 20.53
CA THR A 53 1.65 11.44 20.41
C THR A 53 1.51 12.69 21.27
N ALA A 54 0.32 13.33 21.27
CA ALA A 54 0.09 14.53 22.05
C ALA A 54 0.17 14.25 23.56
N ARG A 55 -0.39 13.14 24.04
CA ARG A 55 -0.29 12.74 25.45
C ARG A 55 1.15 12.54 25.90
N GLU A 56 1.94 11.81 25.11
CA GLU A 56 3.34 11.57 25.43
C GLU A 56 4.16 12.88 25.42
N MET A 57 3.99 13.73 24.40
CA MET A 57 4.72 14.99 24.31
C MET A 57 4.33 15.98 25.42
N MET A 58 3.05 16.00 25.84
CA MET A 58 2.63 16.82 26.98
C MET A 58 3.21 16.31 28.30
N HIS A 59 3.34 15.01 28.49
CA HIS A 59 3.97 14.42 29.67
C HIS A 59 5.44 14.84 29.80
N TYR A 60 6.14 15.00 28.69
CA TYR A 60 7.53 15.51 28.67
C TYR A 60 7.64 17.03 28.63
N GLY A 61 6.51 17.75 28.59
CA GLY A 61 6.49 19.23 28.53
C GLY A 61 6.90 19.82 27.16
N ILE A 62 6.94 19.00 26.11
CA ILE A 62 7.43 19.40 24.76
C ILE A 62 6.25 19.48 23.78
N VAL A 63 5.29 20.36 24.05
CA VAL A 63 4.06 20.49 23.26
C VAL A 63 4.32 20.86 21.79
N GLY A 64 5.39 21.64 21.51
CA GLY A 64 5.76 22.03 20.15
C GLY A 64 6.22 20.87 19.25
N ALA A 65 6.63 19.73 19.83
CA ALA A 65 7.12 18.58 19.08
C ALA A 65 6.01 17.61 18.64
N VAL A 66 4.74 17.86 18.99
CA VAL A 66 3.62 16.97 18.62
C VAL A 66 3.51 16.79 17.11
N GLY A 67 3.55 17.88 16.34
CA GLY A 67 3.44 17.85 14.89
C GLY A 67 4.62 17.13 14.20
N SER A 68 5.84 17.38 14.66
CA SER A 68 7.03 16.75 14.09
C SER A 68 7.11 15.25 14.38
N THR A 69 6.83 14.83 15.61
CA THR A 69 6.79 13.40 15.96
C THR A 69 5.68 12.66 15.23
N PHE A 70 4.50 13.28 15.12
CA PHE A 70 3.40 12.76 14.33
C PHE A 70 3.82 12.56 12.86
N ALA A 71 4.42 13.56 12.25
CA ALA A 71 4.82 13.51 10.85
C ALA A 71 5.81 12.38 10.55
N VAL A 72 6.84 12.23 11.39
CA VAL A 72 7.85 11.18 11.18
C VAL A 72 7.23 9.78 11.29
N ALA A 73 6.47 9.50 12.32
CA ALA A 73 5.97 8.16 12.54
C ALA A 73 4.72 7.84 11.70
N TYR A 74 3.80 8.78 11.57
CA TYR A 74 2.58 8.54 10.80
C TYR A 74 2.83 8.59 9.28
N CYS A 75 3.43 9.68 8.78
CA CYS A 75 3.54 9.88 7.34
C CYS A 75 4.56 8.94 6.68
N ARG A 76 5.69 8.66 7.35
CA ARG A 76 6.74 7.80 6.77
C ARG A 76 6.41 6.31 6.84
N GLU A 77 5.72 5.86 7.92
CA GLU A 77 5.52 4.42 8.16
C GLU A 77 4.04 4.03 8.14
N LEU A 78 3.19 4.65 8.96
CA LEU A 78 1.82 4.20 9.15
C LEU A 78 0.92 4.44 7.94
N ALA A 79 0.97 5.60 7.32
CA ALA A 79 0.08 5.92 6.20
C ALA A 79 0.27 4.98 5.00
N PRO A 80 1.49 4.69 4.51
CA PRO A 80 1.66 3.76 3.39
C PRO A 80 1.26 2.33 3.73
N ILE A 81 1.59 1.82 4.94
CA ILE A 81 1.27 0.45 5.31
C ILE A 81 -0.23 0.25 5.52
N LEU A 82 -0.93 1.22 6.15
CA LEU A 82 -2.39 1.17 6.33
C LEU A 82 -3.13 1.22 4.99
N THR A 83 -2.71 2.09 4.10
CA THR A 83 -3.28 2.17 2.75
C THR A 83 -3.08 0.86 1.98
N ALA A 84 -1.87 0.30 2.04
CA ALA A 84 -1.55 -0.99 1.42
C ALA A 84 -2.39 -2.13 2.02
N ALA A 85 -2.59 -2.14 3.33
CA ALA A 85 -3.41 -3.13 4.03
C ALA A 85 -4.87 -3.11 3.58
N VAL A 86 -5.47 -1.92 3.47
CA VAL A 86 -6.85 -1.76 2.96
C VAL A 86 -6.94 -2.23 1.51
N LEU A 87 -5.98 -1.85 0.66
CA LEU A 87 -5.95 -2.28 -0.74
C LEU A 87 -5.78 -3.79 -0.86
N ALA A 88 -4.93 -4.41 -0.04
CA ALA A 88 -4.76 -5.86 0.00
C ALA A 88 -6.06 -6.60 0.36
N CYS A 89 -6.81 -6.07 1.32
CA CYS A 89 -8.09 -6.65 1.73
C CYS A 89 -9.15 -6.54 0.63
N GLN A 90 -9.27 -5.42 -0.05
CA GLN A 90 -10.30 -5.19 -1.06
C GLN A 90 -9.90 -5.71 -2.44
N VAL A 91 -8.84 -5.16 -2.99
CA VAL A 91 -8.42 -5.44 -4.38
C VAL A 91 -7.64 -6.75 -4.45
N GLY A 92 -6.77 -7.00 -3.47
CA GLY A 92 -5.97 -8.23 -3.42
C GLY A 92 -6.83 -9.47 -3.31
N SER A 93 -7.83 -9.49 -2.43
CA SER A 93 -8.78 -10.61 -2.31
C SER A 93 -9.62 -10.80 -3.56
N ALA A 94 -10.09 -9.71 -4.18
CA ALA A 94 -10.86 -9.75 -5.41
C ALA A 94 -10.06 -10.35 -6.57
N PHE A 95 -8.81 -9.93 -6.75
CA PHE A 95 -7.91 -10.48 -7.78
C PHE A 95 -7.61 -11.96 -7.58
N ALA A 96 -7.41 -12.40 -6.34
CA ALA A 96 -7.19 -13.81 -6.04
C ALA A 96 -8.44 -14.65 -6.34
N ALA A 97 -9.62 -14.15 -5.97
CA ALA A 97 -10.90 -14.83 -6.24
C ALA A 97 -11.21 -14.90 -7.73
N GLU A 98 -11.00 -13.81 -8.48
CA GLU A 98 -11.24 -13.75 -9.92
C GLU A 98 -10.34 -14.74 -10.68
N ILE A 99 -9.03 -14.76 -10.40
CA ILE A 99 -8.11 -15.69 -11.04
C ILE A 99 -8.43 -17.14 -10.65
N ALA A 100 -8.80 -17.39 -9.39
CA ALA A 100 -9.21 -18.72 -8.94
C ALA A 100 -10.47 -19.19 -9.67
N CYS A 101 -11.44 -18.30 -9.90
CA CYS A 101 -12.63 -18.59 -10.68
C CYS A 101 -12.29 -18.89 -12.15
N MET A 102 -11.43 -18.07 -12.78
CA MET A 102 -10.98 -18.30 -14.16
C MET A 102 -10.22 -19.63 -14.30
N LYS A 103 -9.50 -20.05 -13.26
CA LYS A 103 -8.83 -21.35 -13.25
C LYS A 103 -9.83 -22.50 -13.15
N LEU A 104 -10.86 -22.41 -12.31
CA LEU A 104 -11.89 -23.42 -12.16
C LEU A 104 -12.73 -23.62 -13.42
N THR A 105 -12.93 -22.55 -14.18
CA THR A 105 -13.68 -22.58 -15.45
C THR A 105 -12.81 -22.86 -16.67
N GLU A 106 -11.56 -23.30 -16.45
CA GLU A 106 -10.58 -23.65 -17.50
C GLU A 106 -10.24 -22.50 -18.48
N GLN A 107 -10.63 -21.27 -18.15
CA GLN A 107 -10.34 -20.09 -19.00
C GLN A 107 -8.83 -19.84 -19.15
N ILE A 108 -8.03 -20.16 -18.11
CA ILE A 108 -6.56 -20.02 -18.17
C ILE A 108 -5.97 -21.01 -19.17
N ASP A 109 -6.50 -22.23 -19.26
CA ASP A 109 -6.01 -23.24 -20.21
C ASP A 109 -6.47 -22.90 -21.63
N ALA A 110 -7.65 -22.34 -21.80
CA ALA A 110 -8.11 -21.79 -23.07
C ALA A 110 -7.16 -20.68 -23.60
N LEU A 111 -6.67 -19.78 -22.72
CA LEU A 111 -5.69 -18.75 -23.09
C LEU A 111 -4.37 -19.37 -23.58
N LYS A 112 -3.89 -20.46 -22.95
CA LYS A 112 -2.69 -21.16 -23.39
C LYS A 112 -2.85 -21.79 -24.78
N VAL A 113 -4.03 -22.37 -25.05
CA VAL A 113 -4.35 -22.94 -26.38
C VAL A 113 -4.32 -21.85 -27.46
N LEU A 114 -4.76 -20.62 -27.11
CA LEU A 114 -4.70 -19.44 -27.98
C LEU A 114 -3.28 -18.82 -28.09
N ARG A 115 -2.24 -19.50 -27.56
CA ARG A 115 -0.84 -19.02 -27.51
C ARG A 115 -0.69 -17.65 -26.84
N THR A 116 -1.59 -17.29 -25.96
CA THR A 116 -1.54 -16.07 -25.15
C THR A 116 -0.97 -16.43 -23.78
N ASP A 117 0.11 -15.75 -23.37
CA ASP A 117 0.72 -15.96 -22.07
C ASP A 117 -0.21 -15.44 -20.95
N PRO A 118 -0.70 -16.31 -20.02
CA PRO A 118 -1.60 -15.88 -18.95
C PRO A 118 -0.99 -14.82 -18.04
N ILE A 119 0.35 -14.78 -17.91
CA ILE A 119 1.05 -13.81 -17.06
C ILE A 119 0.96 -12.41 -17.67
N ASP A 120 1.23 -12.27 -18.97
CA ASP A 120 1.15 -10.98 -19.66
C ASP A 120 -0.29 -10.44 -19.70
N TYR A 121 -1.25 -11.36 -19.84
CA TYR A 121 -2.64 -11.01 -19.99
C TYR A 121 -3.38 -10.71 -18.67
N LEU A 122 -3.07 -11.46 -17.59
CA LEU A 122 -3.76 -11.38 -16.32
C LEU A 122 -2.96 -10.65 -15.24
N VAL A 123 -1.66 -10.92 -15.12
CA VAL A 123 -0.85 -10.46 -13.99
C VAL A 123 -0.32 -9.05 -14.24
N MET A 124 0.25 -8.80 -15.41
CA MET A 124 0.91 -7.54 -15.73
C MET A 124 0.03 -6.30 -15.55
N PRO A 125 -1.19 -6.24 -16.11
CA PRO A 125 -2.04 -5.04 -15.96
C PRO A 125 -2.47 -4.81 -14.51
N ARG A 126 -2.63 -5.88 -13.71
CA ARG A 126 -2.98 -5.77 -12.28
C ARG A 126 -1.82 -5.21 -11.46
N VAL A 127 -0.60 -5.67 -11.73
CA VAL A 127 0.62 -5.18 -11.05
C VAL A 127 0.82 -3.70 -11.35
N LEU A 128 0.73 -3.30 -12.61
CA LEU A 128 0.85 -1.89 -13.00
C LEU A 128 -0.24 -1.03 -12.38
N ALA A 129 -1.49 -1.49 -12.40
CA ALA A 129 -2.61 -0.75 -11.81
C ALA A 129 -2.40 -0.51 -10.30
N CYS A 130 -2.03 -1.54 -9.53
CA CYS A 130 -1.78 -1.40 -8.09
C CYS A 130 -0.55 -0.55 -7.80
N SER A 131 0.54 -0.69 -8.56
CA SER A 131 1.77 0.09 -8.37
C SER A 131 1.57 1.59 -8.63
N VAL A 132 0.64 1.96 -9.50
CA VAL A 132 0.33 3.38 -9.78
C VAL A 132 -0.72 3.92 -8.82
N MET A 133 -1.76 3.14 -8.51
CA MET A 133 -2.88 3.64 -7.69
C MET A 133 -2.54 3.71 -6.21
N LEU A 134 -1.73 2.78 -5.68
CA LEU A 134 -1.43 2.78 -4.25
C LEU A 134 -0.66 4.03 -3.80
N PRO A 135 0.37 4.53 -4.49
CA PRO A 135 1.00 5.79 -4.12
C PRO A 135 0.04 6.97 -4.12
N ILE A 136 -0.85 7.05 -5.12
CA ILE A 136 -1.84 8.12 -5.21
C ILE A 136 -2.78 8.08 -4.00
N LEU A 137 -3.32 6.90 -3.68
CA LEU A 137 -4.19 6.70 -2.52
C LEU A 137 -3.46 6.98 -1.20
N THR A 138 -2.18 6.62 -1.10
CA THR A 138 -1.35 6.89 0.09
C THR A 138 -1.17 8.37 0.32
N ILE A 139 -0.85 9.15 -0.72
CA ILE A 139 -0.69 10.59 -0.60
C ILE A 139 -2.00 11.24 -0.17
N VAL A 140 -3.12 10.91 -0.81
CA VAL A 140 -4.43 11.44 -0.43
C VAL A 140 -4.81 11.03 1.00
N GLY A 141 -4.59 9.75 1.37
CA GLY A 141 -4.81 9.24 2.72
C GLY A 141 -3.97 9.97 3.77
N MET A 142 -2.71 10.25 3.45
CA MET A 142 -1.79 10.99 4.31
C MET A 142 -2.30 12.41 4.60
N PHE A 143 -2.75 13.14 3.56
CA PHE A 143 -3.35 14.47 3.76
C PHE A 143 -4.61 14.43 4.64
N VAL A 144 -5.47 13.44 4.44
CA VAL A 144 -6.69 13.26 5.25
C VAL A 144 -6.33 12.92 6.70
N GLY A 145 -5.32 12.08 6.92
CA GLY A 145 -4.84 11.72 8.26
C GLY A 145 -4.20 12.90 8.99
N ILE A 146 -3.43 13.75 8.31
CA ILE A 146 -2.90 15.00 8.87
C ILE A 146 -4.06 15.93 9.26
N GLY A 147 -5.08 16.05 8.40
CA GLY A 147 -6.28 16.84 8.70
C GLY A 147 -7.03 16.33 9.94
N GLY A 148 -7.21 15.01 10.07
CA GLY A 148 -7.80 14.38 11.25
C GLY A 148 -6.95 14.61 12.50
N GLY A 149 -5.63 14.48 12.39
CA GLY A 149 -4.70 14.78 13.48
C GLY A 149 -4.76 16.24 13.95
N MET A 150 -4.80 17.16 13.00
CA MET A 150 -4.94 18.59 13.30
C MET A 150 -6.24 18.93 14.04
N MET A 151 -7.36 18.30 13.66
CA MET A 151 -8.65 18.48 14.35
C MET A 151 -8.56 18.04 15.82
N ILE A 152 -7.91 16.93 16.09
CA ILE A 152 -7.73 16.42 17.45
C ILE A 152 -6.75 17.28 18.24
N ALA A 153 -5.62 17.68 17.65
CA ALA A 153 -4.61 18.50 18.30
C ALA A 153 -5.18 19.84 18.76
N SER A 154 -6.00 20.49 17.92
CA SER A 154 -6.62 21.78 18.24
C SER A 154 -7.81 21.66 19.19
N GLY A 155 -8.64 20.62 19.04
CA GLY A 155 -9.89 20.48 19.83
C GLY A 155 -9.67 19.96 21.24
N PHE A 156 -8.76 19.01 21.45
CA PHE A 156 -8.58 18.34 22.75
C PHE A 156 -7.31 18.77 23.49
N PHE A 157 -6.26 19.14 22.78
CA PHE A 157 -4.96 19.42 23.38
C PHE A 157 -4.55 20.90 23.31
N HIS A 158 -5.42 21.77 22.82
CA HIS A 158 -5.18 23.22 22.67
C HIS A 158 -3.88 23.56 21.92
N VAL A 159 -3.39 22.64 21.09
CA VAL A 159 -2.26 22.90 20.19
C VAL A 159 -2.79 23.66 18.99
N THR A 160 -2.26 24.85 18.75
CA THR A 160 -2.71 25.66 17.61
C THR A 160 -2.47 24.91 16.30
N SER A 161 -3.44 24.96 15.40
CA SER A 161 -3.34 24.29 14.08
C SER A 161 -2.09 24.71 13.31
N VAL A 162 -1.66 25.97 13.47
CA VAL A 162 -0.43 26.48 12.85
C VAL A 162 0.79 25.78 13.43
N THR A 163 0.91 25.68 14.75
CA THR A 163 2.05 25.01 15.42
C THR A 163 2.13 23.53 15.03
N PHE A 164 0.98 22.86 14.90
CA PHE A 164 0.94 21.46 14.44
C PHE A 164 1.44 21.32 13.00
N LEU A 165 0.95 22.18 12.09
CA LEU A 165 1.37 22.16 10.67
C LEU A 165 2.84 22.56 10.49
N ASP A 166 3.32 23.55 11.22
CA ASP A 166 4.72 23.95 11.20
C ASP A 166 5.64 22.80 11.67
N GLY A 167 5.20 22.06 12.69
CA GLY A 167 5.86 20.83 13.13
C GLY A 167 5.89 19.75 12.04
N VAL A 168 4.77 19.53 11.36
CA VAL A 168 4.68 18.57 10.24
C VAL A 168 5.59 19.00 9.09
N GLN A 169 5.56 20.27 8.70
CA GLN A 169 6.33 20.81 7.60
C GLN A 169 7.85 20.80 7.89
N SER A 170 8.25 21.08 9.11
CA SER A 170 9.65 21.06 9.52
C SER A 170 10.26 19.65 9.53
N ALA A 171 9.43 18.63 9.80
CA ALA A 171 9.86 17.24 9.89
C ALA A 171 9.79 16.47 8.57
N LEU A 172 8.94 16.90 7.62
CA LEU A 172 8.80 16.25 6.31
C LEU A 172 9.63 16.98 5.25
N SER A 173 10.63 16.29 4.71
CA SER A 173 11.36 16.73 3.53
C SER A 173 10.71 16.23 2.23
N VAL A 174 11.04 16.89 1.12
CA VAL A 174 10.61 16.41 -0.21
C VAL A 174 11.14 15.00 -0.49
N GLY A 175 12.33 14.67 0.04
CA GLY A 175 12.90 13.33 -0.03
C GLY A 175 12.02 12.27 0.65
N ASP A 176 11.41 12.61 1.80
CA ASP A 176 10.52 11.69 2.51
C ASP A 176 9.26 11.35 1.70
N VAL A 177 8.67 12.36 1.05
CA VAL A 177 7.51 12.13 0.18
C VAL A 177 7.88 11.23 -1.00
N LEU A 178 9.07 11.40 -1.57
CA LEU A 178 9.55 10.55 -2.66
C LEU A 178 9.80 9.11 -2.19
N THR A 179 10.35 8.93 -0.98
CA THR A 179 10.55 7.58 -0.40
C THR A 179 9.22 6.91 -0.09
N VAL A 180 8.23 7.61 0.45
CA VAL A 180 6.86 7.12 0.67
C VAL A 180 6.22 6.71 -0.66
N PHE A 181 6.39 7.51 -1.72
CA PHE A 181 5.89 7.18 -3.05
C PHE A 181 6.52 5.89 -3.60
N GLY A 182 7.84 5.75 -3.49
CA GLY A 182 8.56 4.53 -3.89
C GLY A 182 8.15 3.31 -3.07
N LYS A 183 8.04 3.44 -1.74
CA LYS A 183 7.56 2.43 -0.80
C LYS A 183 6.16 1.95 -1.19
N ALA A 184 5.23 2.88 -1.39
CA ALA A 184 3.86 2.59 -1.78
C ALA A 184 3.80 1.88 -3.15
N SER A 185 4.59 2.31 -4.13
CA SER A 185 4.63 1.65 -5.44
C SER A 185 5.09 0.18 -5.35
N LEU A 186 6.11 -0.10 -4.54
CA LEU A 186 6.58 -1.46 -4.27
C LEU A 186 5.52 -2.30 -3.55
N PHE A 187 4.80 -1.73 -2.58
CA PHE A 187 3.69 -2.40 -1.90
C PHE A 187 2.57 -2.75 -2.87
N GLY A 188 2.23 -1.86 -3.80
CA GLY A 188 1.23 -2.14 -4.85
C GLY A 188 1.60 -3.32 -5.73
N ALA A 189 2.85 -3.38 -6.17
CA ALA A 189 3.37 -4.52 -6.94
C ALA A 189 3.30 -5.81 -6.13
N ALA A 190 3.73 -5.77 -4.86
CA ALA A 190 3.73 -6.89 -3.96
C ALA A 190 2.32 -7.48 -3.72
N ILE A 191 1.32 -6.61 -3.49
CA ILE A 191 -0.09 -6.99 -3.33
C ILE A 191 -0.59 -7.74 -4.56
N ALA A 192 -0.38 -7.18 -5.75
CA ALA A 192 -0.86 -7.78 -6.99
C ALA A 192 -0.16 -9.13 -7.28
N ILE A 193 1.16 -9.23 -7.09
CA ILE A 193 1.91 -10.47 -7.29
C ILE A 193 1.46 -11.57 -6.32
N ALA A 194 1.31 -11.25 -5.03
CA ALA A 194 0.88 -12.21 -4.02
C ALA A 194 -0.55 -12.72 -4.32
N SER A 195 -1.47 -11.81 -4.62
CA SER A 195 -2.87 -12.13 -4.92
C SER A 195 -2.99 -12.96 -6.18
N CYS A 196 -2.31 -12.59 -7.27
CA CYS A 196 -2.30 -13.38 -8.51
C CYS A 196 -1.67 -14.77 -8.30
N SER A 197 -0.58 -14.86 -7.54
CA SER A 197 0.07 -16.14 -7.22
C SER A 197 -0.87 -17.08 -6.49
N ARG A 198 -1.67 -16.58 -5.54
CA ARG A 198 -2.64 -17.37 -4.81
C ARG A 198 -3.84 -17.78 -5.64
N GLY A 199 -4.34 -16.91 -6.49
CA GLY A 199 -5.39 -17.26 -7.45
C GLY A 199 -4.96 -18.38 -8.41
N LEU A 200 -3.75 -18.29 -8.96
CA LEU A 200 -3.19 -19.30 -9.85
C LEU A 200 -2.92 -20.65 -9.15
N THR A 201 -2.69 -20.67 -7.84
CA THR A 201 -2.46 -21.92 -7.07
C THR A 201 -3.73 -22.48 -6.44
N ALA A 202 -4.89 -21.86 -6.66
CA ALA A 202 -6.15 -22.33 -6.12
C ALA A 202 -6.48 -23.78 -6.52
N THR A 203 -7.03 -24.55 -5.59
CA THR A 203 -7.45 -25.94 -5.84
C THR A 203 -8.80 -25.99 -6.53
N CYS A 204 -9.01 -26.98 -7.41
CA CYS A 204 -10.20 -27.14 -8.24
C CYS A 204 -11.47 -27.54 -7.48
N HIS A 205 -11.73 -27.03 -6.28
CA HIS A 205 -12.95 -27.27 -5.51
C HIS A 205 -13.64 -25.94 -5.21
N GLY A 206 -14.96 -25.89 -5.22
CA GLY A 206 -15.74 -24.65 -5.01
C GLY A 206 -15.41 -23.85 -3.74
N LYS A 207 -14.95 -24.52 -2.68
CA LYS A 207 -14.39 -23.88 -1.48
C LYS A 207 -13.00 -23.22 -1.72
N GLY A 208 -12.31 -23.57 -2.79
CA GLY A 208 -10.96 -23.10 -3.10
C GLY A 208 -10.92 -21.60 -3.45
N VAL A 209 -11.99 -21.02 -4.00
CA VAL A 209 -12.04 -19.58 -4.35
C VAL A 209 -11.99 -18.72 -3.10
N GLY A 210 -12.86 -18.97 -2.12
CA GLY A 210 -12.86 -18.23 -0.86
C GLY A 210 -11.56 -18.43 -0.07
N GLN A 211 -11.03 -19.66 -0.05
CA GLN A 211 -9.77 -19.97 0.61
C GLN A 211 -8.57 -19.30 -0.07
N SER A 212 -8.58 -19.17 -1.41
CA SER A 212 -7.54 -18.44 -2.12
C SER A 212 -7.57 -16.95 -1.83
N ALA A 213 -8.75 -16.33 -1.74
CA ALA A 213 -8.93 -14.94 -1.37
C ALA A 213 -8.40 -14.64 0.04
N THR A 214 -8.82 -15.42 1.05
CA THR A 214 -8.36 -15.22 2.43
C THR A 214 -6.87 -15.48 2.58
N SER A 215 -6.33 -16.54 1.96
CA SER A 215 -4.90 -16.84 2.01
C SER A 215 -4.06 -15.78 1.27
N ALA A 216 -4.60 -15.17 0.22
CA ALA A 216 -3.95 -14.06 -0.47
C ALA A 216 -3.78 -12.87 0.46
N VAL A 217 -4.83 -12.46 1.19
CA VAL A 217 -4.77 -11.36 2.15
C VAL A 217 -3.74 -11.62 3.24
N VAL A 218 -3.79 -12.78 3.88
CA VAL A 218 -2.86 -13.12 4.99
C VAL A 218 -1.41 -13.07 4.53
N ILE A 219 -1.10 -13.67 3.39
CA ILE A 219 0.29 -13.69 2.88
C ILE A 219 0.73 -12.31 2.44
N THR A 220 -0.16 -11.54 1.82
CA THR A 220 0.13 -10.17 1.43
C THR A 220 0.47 -9.32 2.65
N TRP A 221 -0.30 -9.44 3.75
CA TRP A 221 -0.02 -8.74 5.00
C TRP A 221 1.38 -9.05 5.55
N VAL A 222 1.72 -10.32 5.67
CA VAL A 222 3.06 -10.73 6.14
C VAL A 222 4.15 -10.16 5.22
N MET A 223 3.93 -10.25 3.91
CA MET A 223 4.89 -9.74 2.93
C MET A 223 5.04 -8.22 3.00
N LEU A 224 3.95 -7.47 3.21
CA LEU A 224 4.00 -6.02 3.38
C LEU A 224 4.86 -5.62 4.58
N PHE A 225 4.67 -6.25 5.75
CA PHE A 225 5.49 -5.98 6.93
C PHE A 225 6.96 -6.33 6.73
N VAL A 226 7.26 -7.45 6.08
CA VAL A 226 8.64 -7.84 5.77
C VAL A 226 9.29 -6.83 4.82
N LEU A 227 8.57 -6.42 3.76
CA LEU A 227 9.06 -5.42 2.82
C LEU A 227 9.26 -4.06 3.48
N ASP A 228 8.31 -3.64 4.32
CA ASP A 228 8.39 -2.38 5.05
C ASP A 228 9.63 -2.36 5.95
N PHE A 229 9.83 -3.42 6.72
CA PHE A 229 11.03 -3.58 7.56
C PHE A 229 12.32 -3.51 6.75
N LEU A 230 12.41 -4.25 5.65
CA LEU A 230 13.62 -4.26 4.81
C LEU A 230 13.91 -2.88 4.21
N ILE A 231 12.88 -2.20 3.71
CA ILE A 231 13.02 -0.87 3.13
C ILE A 231 13.46 0.12 4.20
N THR A 232 12.84 0.10 5.37
CA THR A 232 13.20 1.00 6.49
C THR A 232 14.64 0.78 6.95
N VAL A 233 15.10 -0.47 7.08
CA VAL A 233 16.50 -0.79 7.42
C VAL A 233 17.46 -0.25 6.36
N VAL A 234 17.16 -0.43 5.07
CA VAL A 234 18.02 0.06 3.98
C VAL A 234 18.11 1.59 4.00
N PHE A 235 17.01 2.30 4.20
CA PHE A 235 17.00 3.75 4.29
C PHE A 235 17.70 4.27 5.56
N PHE A 236 17.56 3.57 6.68
CA PHE A 236 18.25 3.93 7.91
C PHE A 236 19.77 3.78 7.77
N ALA A 237 20.21 2.69 7.14
CA ALA A 237 21.64 2.45 6.86
C ALA A 237 22.25 3.48 5.90
N GLN A 238 21.45 4.06 4.99
CA GLN A 238 21.91 5.14 4.10
C GLN A 238 21.90 6.51 4.78
N GLY A 239 20.99 6.75 5.72
CA GLY A 239 20.91 8.00 6.50
C GLY A 239 22.11 8.24 7.41
N ASP A 240 22.69 7.19 7.98
CA ASP A 240 23.88 7.29 8.83
C ASP A 240 25.16 7.72 8.07
N SER A 241 25.18 7.60 6.75
CA SER A 241 26.31 8.08 5.94
C SER A 241 26.32 9.60 5.72
N THR A 242 25.23 10.31 6.04
CA THR A 242 25.11 11.76 5.89
C THR A 242 25.19 12.52 7.22
N VAL A 243 25.16 11.82 8.34
CA VAL A 243 25.41 12.37 9.69
C VAL A 243 26.82 11.96 10.12
N ALA A 244 27.80 12.43 9.36
CA ALA A 244 29.20 12.50 9.87
C ALA A 244 29.29 13.81 10.65
N TRP A 245 29.37 13.65 11.98
CA TRP A 245 29.84 14.52 13.07
C TRP A 245 30.29 15.93 12.72
#